data_92542888369ca022b0147a267c873a8b
#
_entry.id   92542888369ca022b0147a267c873a8b
#
_cell.length_a   1.000
_cell.length_b   1.000
_cell.length_c   1.000
_cell.angle_alpha   90.00
_cell.angle_beta   90.00
_cell.angle_gamma   90.00
#
_symmetry.space_group_name_H-M   'P 1'
#
loop_
_entity.id
_entity.type
_entity.pdbx_description
1 polymer ?
#
loop_
_entity_poly.entity_id
_entity_poly.type
_entity_poly.pdbx_seq_one_letter_code
_entity_poly.pdbx_strand_id
1 'polypeptide(L)'
;MVKRILFTAPVSYHNRLREAISMSPVSFSPLFVPLIRTSVLPPDGAFLEFCRCLTSFDYIVCPSLTAVRALASSDLSRTNFEGRVVAIGRDQLSVTRLLGVEPVLRYAKPSMMGIVEALQLQSSPSAKHVAVLLPQFSGLPVPTTITDFLSALRLMGVAVTPVYCYRTSTIDQERCANLADALCRGIVNAIAITSGGEAYVLSRILSLAAAQGQPVEVPIYSFGPYTTRCAQEVALDVAGTSPCHHSFTDYVEYLASVV
;
A
#
# COMPACT_ATOMS: atom_id res chain seq x y z
N MET A 1 -31.29 7.50 8.14
CA MET A 1 -30.01 7.92 8.77
C MET A 1 -28.88 7.77 7.74
N VAL A 2 -27.96 8.72 7.68
CA VAL A 2 -26.78 8.62 6.83
C VAL A 2 -25.87 7.54 7.41
N LYS A 3 -25.52 6.52 6.62
CA LYS A 3 -24.65 5.43 7.04
C LYS A 3 -23.21 5.94 7.22
N ARG A 4 -22.51 5.46 8.24
CA ARG A 4 -21.14 5.85 8.56
C ARG A 4 -20.17 4.72 8.21
N ILE A 5 -19.17 5.02 7.39
CA ILE A 5 -18.14 4.06 6.96
C ILE A 5 -16.81 4.43 7.57
N LEU A 6 -16.16 3.48 8.25
CA LEU A 6 -14.80 3.62 8.77
C LEU A 6 -13.79 3.28 7.67
N PHE A 7 -12.96 4.25 7.28
CA PHE A 7 -11.82 4.06 6.40
C PHE A 7 -10.54 3.93 7.23
N THR A 8 -9.87 2.80 7.11
CA THR A 8 -8.68 2.44 7.90
C THR A 8 -7.36 2.77 7.18
N ALA A 9 -7.46 3.26 5.95
CA ALA A 9 -6.34 3.58 5.08
C ALA A 9 -5.36 4.59 5.69
N PRO A 10 -4.06 4.51 5.38
CA PRO A 10 -3.06 5.45 5.86
C PRO A 10 -3.36 6.89 5.39
N VAL A 11 -2.89 7.88 6.16
CA VAL A 11 -3.15 9.32 5.92
C VAL A 11 -2.80 9.75 4.49
N SER A 12 -1.78 9.13 3.88
CA SER A 12 -1.38 9.40 2.49
C SER A 12 -2.48 9.15 1.45
N TYR A 13 -3.51 8.36 1.80
CA TYR A 13 -4.63 8.04 0.92
C TYR A 13 -5.88 8.90 1.18
N HIS A 14 -5.93 9.64 2.30
CA HIS A 14 -7.13 10.35 2.72
C HIS A 14 -7.62 11.38 1.70
N ASN A 15 -6.73 12.15 1.08
CA ASN A 15 -7.14 13.15 0.09
C ASN A 15 -7.78 12.49 -1.14
N ARG A 16 -7.18 11.39 -1.63
CA ARG A 16 -7.73 10.63 -2.77
C ARG A 16 -9.07 9.98 -2.45
N LEU A 17 -9.22 9.49 -1.22
CA LEU A 17 -10.50 8.93 -0.75
C LEU A 17 -11.57 10.02 -0.58
N ARG A 18 -11.22 11.17 0.00
CA ARG A 18 -12.15 12.31 0.12
C ARG A 18 -12.62 12.82 -1.25
N GLU A 19 -11.69 12.93 -2.20
CA GLU A 19 -12.01 13.30 -3.58
C GLU A 19 -12.99 12.28 -4.19
N ALA A 20 -12.69 10.99 -4.10
CA ALA A 20 -13.58 9.93 -4.59
C ALA A 20 -14.97 9.99 -3.93
N ILE A 21 -15.03 10.21 -2.61
CA ILE A 21 -16.29 10.33 -1.87
C ILE A 21 -17.08 11.57 -2.33
N SER A 22 -16.42 12.71 -2.55
CA SER A 22 -17.09 13.94 -3.02
C SER A 22 -17.67 13.82 -4.43
N MET A 23 -17.14 12.90 -5.23
CA MET A 23 -17.63 12.61 -6.60
C MET A 23 -18.73 11.53 -6.61
N SER A 24 -18.93 10.81 -5.51
CA SER A 24 -19.97 9.77 -5.42
C SER A 24 -21.36 10.37 -5.33
N PRO A 25 -22.35 9.86 -6.09
CA PRO A 25 -23.73 10.31 -6.01
C PRO A 25 -24.43 9.88 -4.71
N VAL A 26 -23.87 8.90 -4.00
CA VAL A 26 -24.44 8.36 -2.76
C VAL A 26 -23.77 8.98 -1.54
N SER A 27 -24.59 9.52 -0.64
CA SER A 27 -24.12 10.17 0.59
C SER A 27 -23.95 9.15 1.73
N PHE A 28 -22.73 8.99 2.21
CA PHE A 28 -22.41 8.37 3.49
C PHE A 28 -21.44 9.27 4.26
N SER A 29 -21.36 9.07 5.60
CA SER A 29 -20.47 9.84 6.45
C SER A 29 -19.14 9.09 6.61
N PRO A 30 -18.01 9.55 6.05
CA PRO A 30 -16.73 8.90 6.22
C PRO A 30 -16.12 9.22 7.59
N LEU A 31 -15.62 8.17 8.26
CA LEU A 31 -14.76 8.29 9.44
C LEU A 31 -13.36 7.76 9.06
N PHE A 32 -12.34 8.60 9.17
CA PHE A 32 -10.97 8.22 8.85
C PHE A 32 -10.18 7.92 10.12
N VAL A 33 -9.82 6.65 10.34
CA VAL A 33 -8.94 6.21 11.44
C VAL A 33 -7.84 5.32 10.85
N PRO A 34 -6.68 5.89 10.51
CA PRO A 34 -5.60 5.10 9.93
C PRO A 34 -5.08 4.06 10.92
N LEU A 35 -5.02 2.79 10.50
CA LEU A 35 -4.50 1.68 11.30
C LEU A 35 -3.00 1.45 11.12
N ILE A 36 -2.45 1.97 10.04
CA ILE A 36 -1.02 1.90 9.74
C ILE A 36 -0.48 3.28 9.41
N ARG A 37 0.82 3.47 9.66
CA ARG A 37 1.56 4.68 9.31
C ARG A 37 2.69 4.36 8.38
N THR A 38 2.91 5.22 7.39
CA THR A 38 4.08 5.16 6.53
C THR A 38 4.89 6.44 6.71
N SER A 39 6.21 6.31 6.85
CA SER A 39 7.13 7.45 6.95
C SER A 39 8.42 7.16 6.23
N VAL A 40 8.95 8.15 5.52
CA VAL A 40 10.30 8.08 4.95
C VAL A 40 11.29 7.98 6.12
N LEU A 41 12.28 7.11 5.98
CA LEU A 41 13.36 6.98 6.97
C LEU A 41 14.42 8.04 6.71
N PRO A 42 15.11 8.52 7.76
CA PRO A 42 16.34 9.25 7.58
C PRO A 42 17.32 8.42 6.75
N PRO A 43 18.10 9.02 5.85
CA PRO A 43 19.10 8.30 5.08
C PRO A 43 20.11 7.61 6.00
N ASP A 44 20.19 6.30 5.93
CA ASP A 44 21.21 5.48 6.61
C ASP A 44 22.36 5.14 5.67
N GLY A 45 23.38 4.44 6.22
CA GLY A 45 24.55 4.05 5.43
C GLY A 45 24.22 3.23 4.19
N ALA A 46 23.24 2.32 4.26
CA ALA A 46 22.81 1.46 3.15
C ALA A 46 22.09 2.28 2.07
N PHE A 47 21.20 3.20 2.46
CA PHE A 47 20.54 4.08 1.53
C PHE A 47 21.53 5.07 0.86
N LEU A 48 22.48 5.61 1.61
CA LEU A 48 23.52 6.49 1.06
C LEU A 48 24.44 5.74 0.08
N GLU A 49 24.78 4.48 0.37
CA GLU A 49 25.55 3.64 -0.56
C GLU A 49 24.76 3.33 -1.83
N PHE A 50 23.48 2.98 -1.71
CA PHE A 50 22.59 2.87 -2.87
C PHE A 50 22.62 4.15 -3.72
N CYS A 51 22.53 5.33 -3.10
CA CYS A 51 22.56 6.61 -3.80
C CYS A 51 23.90 6.83 -4.55
N ARG A 52 25.04 6.41 -3.99
CA ARG A 52 26.35 6.51 -4.66
C ARG A 52 26.46 5.57 -5.87
N CYS A 53 25.87 4.37 -5.78
CA CYS A 53 25.95 3.33 -6.80
C CYS A 53 24.75 3.33 -7.76
N LEU A 54 23.98 4.41 -7.83
CA LEU A 54 22.68 4.48 -8.52
C LEU A 54 22.79 4.14 -10.00
N THR A 55 23.90 4.50 -10.64
CA THR A 55 24.19 4.21 -12.06
C THR A 55 24.48 2.74 -12.34
N SER A 56 24.75 1.93 -11.31
CA SER A 56 24.95 0.47 -11.44
C SER A 56 23.64 -0.32 -11.59
N PHE A 57 22.50 0.32 -11.36
CA PHE A 57 21.20 -0.32 -11.50
C PHE A 57 20.59 -0.02 -12.87
N ASP A 58 20.08 -1.03 -13.54
CA ASP A 58 19.28 -0.87 -14.75
C ASP A 58 17.91 -0.29 -14.41
N TYR A 59 17.31 -0.74 -13.29
CA TYR A 59 16.00 -0.30 -12.83
C TYR A 59 15.97 -0.01 -11.34
N ILE A 60 15.20 1.01 -10.97
CA ILE A 60 14.90 1.40 -9.59
C ILE A 60 13.39 1.28 -9.41
N VAL A 61 12.95 0.24 -8.74
CA VAL A 61 11.53 -0.05 -8.54
C VAL A 61 11.02 0.64 -7.28
N CYS A 62 10.01 1.51 -7.47
CA CYS A 62 9.26 2.19 -6.42
C CYS A 62 7.86 1.58 -6.31
N PRO A 63 7.61 0.58 -5.44
CA PRO A 63 6.34 -0.13 -5.36
C PRO A 63 5.25 0.66 -4.63
N SER A 64 5.52 1.88 -4.20
CA SER A 64 4.55 2.76 -3.54
C SER A 64 4.92 4.23 -3.68
N LEU A 65 3.94 5.12 -3.47
CA LEU A 65 4.17 6.56 -3.40
C LEU A 65 5.22 6.94 -2.34
N THR A 66 5.25 6.22 -1.22
CA THR A 66 6.24 6.48 -0.15
C THR A 66 7.66 6.17 -0.60
N ALA A 67 7.85 5.13 -1.42
CA ALA A 67 9.14 4.83 -2.05
C ALA A 67 9.58 5.95 -3.01
N VAL A 68 8.67 6.47 -3.84
CA VAL A 68 8.95 7.63 -4.72
C VAL A 68 9.33 8.86 -3.89
N ARG A 69 8.63 9.12 -2.79
CA ARG A 69 8.96 10.24 -1.89
C ARG A 69 10.32 10.07 -1.21
N ALA A 70 10.66 8.84 -0.78
CA ALA A 70 11.96 8.54 -0.21
C ALA A 70 13.10 8.82 -1.21
N LEU A 71 12.89 8.44 -2.47
CA LEU A 71 13.84 8.73 -3.54
C LEU A 71 13.93 10.23 -3.81
N ALA A 72 12.80 10.94 -3.83
CA ALA A 72 12.75 12.38 -4.04
C ALA A 72 13.35 13.21 -2.89
N SER A 73 13.42 12.64 -1.67
CA SER A 73 14.07 13.31 -0.53
C SER A 73 15.60 13.15 -0.52
N SER A 74 16.17 12.39 -1.45
CA SER A 74 17.64 12.33 -1.64
C SER A 74 18.12 13.57 -2.39
N ASP A 75 19.32 14.04 -2.07
CA ASP A 75 19.96 15.19 -2.74
C ASP A 75 20.52 14.82 -4.13
N LEU A 76 19.91 13.88 -4.83
CA LEU A 76 20.34 13.38 -6.11
C LEU A 76 19.79 14.24 -7.26
N SER A 77 20.61 14.44 -8.29
CA SER A 77 20.17 15.16 -9.47
C SER A 77 19.19 14.33 -10.32
N ARG A 78 18.33 15.02 -11.06
CA ARG A 78 17.36 14.42 -11.99
C ARG A 78 18.01 13.41 -12.95
N THR A 79 19.20 13.70 -13.47
CA THR A 79 19.92 12.85 -14.41
C THR A 79 20.27 11.47 -13.87
N ASN A 80 20.36 11.32 -12.54
CA ASN A 80 20.60 10.03 -11.90
C ASN A 80 19.42 9.06 -12.06
N PHE A 81 18.21 9.57 -12.26
CA PHE A 81 16.98 8.79 -12.32
C PHE A 81 16.50 8.49 -13.74
N GLU A 82 17.01 9.25 -14.74
CA GLU A 82 16.54 9.17 -16.11
C GLU A 82 16.72 7.77 -16.70
N GLY A 83 15.64 7.24 -17.30
CA GLY A 83 15.64 5.93 -17.92
C GLY A 83 15.68 4.74 -16.96
N ARG A 84 15.47 4.92 -15.64
CA ARG A 84 15.65 3.84 -14.64
C ARG A 84 14.47 3.62 -13.71
N VAL A 85 13.64 4.65 -13.42
CA VAL A 85 12.61 4.55 -12.39
C VAL A 85 11.38 3.84 -12.90
N VAL A 86 10.96 2.82 -12.14
CA VAL A 86 9.73 2.04 -12.35
C VAL A 86 8.81 2.26 -11.16
N ALA A 87 7.55 2.64 -11.41
CA ALA A 87 6.53 2.80 -10.37
C ALA A 87 5.22 2.15 -10.77
N ILE A 88 4.37 1.83 -9.80
CA ILE A 88 3.12 1.08 -10.00
C ILE A 88 1.94 2.04 -10.23
N GLY A 89 1.15 1.77 -11.27
CA GLY A 89 -0.13 2.43 -11.50
C GLY A 89 -0.06 3.96 -11.47
N ARG A 90 -0.92 4.60 -10.68
CA ARG A 90 -0.98 6.07 -10.55
C ARG A 90 0.26 6.70 -9.93
N ASP A 91 1.09 5.92 -9.23
CA ASP A 91 2.32 6.43 -8.64
C ASP A 91 3.37 6.81 -9.71
N GLN A 92 3.19 6.37 -10.97
CA GLN A 92 3.95 6.83 -12.13
C GLN A 92 3.86 8.36 -12.31
N LEU A 93 2.68 8.96 -12.12
CA LEU A 93 2.50 10.41 -12.17
C LEU A 93 3.29 11.13 -11.06
N SER A 94 3.50 10.45 -9.94
CA SER A 94 4.30 10.98 -8.84
C SER A 94 5.80 10.95 -9.16
N VAL A 95 6.27 9.98 -9.95
CA VAL A 95 7.64 9.95 -10.46
C VAL A 95 7.91 11.20 -11.30
N THR A 96 7.07 11.48 -12.29
CA THR A 96 7.23 12.68 -13.13
C THR A 96 7.18 13.97 -12.31
N ARG A 97 6.23 14.06 -11.37
CA ARG A 97 6.02 15.27 -10.55
C ARG A 97 7.16 15.50 -9.54
N LEU A 98 7.63 14.46 -8.86
CA LEU A 98 8.56 14.57 -7.72
C LEU A 98 10.03 14.42 -8.15
N LEU A 99 10.33 13.57 -9.13
CA LEU A 99 11.68 13.30 -9.60
C LEU A 99 11.99 14.03 -10.92
N GLY A 100 10.97 14.54 -11.60
CA GLY A 100 11.11 15.24 -12.87
C GLY A 100 11.53 14.36 -14.04
N VAL A 101 11.36 13.04 -13.95
CA VAL A 101 11.69 12.07 -15.00
C VAL A 101 10.47 11.23 -15.36
N GLU A 102 10.45 10.70 -16.58
CA GLU A 102 9.40 9.77 -16.98
C GLU A 102 9.71 8.37 -16.46
N PRO A 103 8.69 7.65 -15.90
CA PRO A 103 8.86 6.27 -15.49
C PRO A 103 9.08 5.37 -16.71
N VAL A 104 9.96 4.39 -16.55
CA VAL A 104 10.22 3.37 -17.56
C VAL A 104 9.38 2.10 -17.28
N LEU A 105 9.32 1.19 -18.26
CA LEU A 105 8.51 -0.04 -18.24
C LEU A 105 7.01 0.25 -18.10
N ARG A 106 6.35 0.32 -19.25
CA ARG A 106 4.89 0.36 -19.30
C ARG A 106 4.37 -1.08 -19.27
N TYR A 107 3.55 -1.41 -18.29
CA TYR A 107 2.97 -2.74 -18.10
C TYR A 107 1.45 -2.66 -18.03
N ALA A 108 0.79 -3.71 -18.47
CA ALA A 108 -0.68 -3.73 -18.52
C ALA A 108 -1.32 -3.80 -17.13
N LYS A 109 -0.70 -4.53 -16.20
CA LYS A 109 -1.22 -4.70 -14.82
C LYS A 109 -0.50 -3.77 -13.84
N PRO A 110 -1.23 -2.88 -13.14
CA PRO A 110 -0.65 -1.97 -12.16
C PRO A 110 -0.34 -2.69 -10.82
N SER A 111 0.58 -3.64 -10.86
CA SER A 111 0.99 -4.45 -9.71
C SER A 111 2.48 -4.76 -9.75
N MET A 112 3.04 -5.23 -8.63
CA MET A 112 4.43 -5.71 -8.59
C MET A 112 4.66 -6.86 -9.59
N MET A 113 3.71 -7.78 -9.71
CA MET A 113 3.82 -8.87 -10.70
C MET A 113 3.75 -8.36 -12.15
N GLY A 114 3.03 -7.26 -12.42
CA GLY A 114 3.07 -6.59 -13.72
C GLY A 114 4.47 -6.07 -14.09
N ILE A 115 5.28 -5.65 -13.10
CA ILE A 115 6.70 -5.31 -13.34
C ILE A 115 7.49 -6.55 -13.73
N VAL A 116 7.26 -7.70 -13.07
CA VAL A 116 7.90 -8.98 -13.46
C VAL A 116 7.56 -9.34 -14.90
N GLU A 117 6.27 -9.29 -15.26
CA GLU A 117 5.79 -9.53 -16.62
C GLU A 117 6.47 -8.60 -17.64
N ALA A 118 6.59 -7.30 -17.32
CA ALA A 118 7.23 -6.34 -18.20
C ALA A 118 8.74 -6.58 -18.36
N LEU A 119 9.42 -6.99 -17.28
CA LEU A 119 10.84 -7.34 -17.33
C LEU A 119 11.10 -8.61 -18.12
N GLN A 120 10.20 -9.60 -18.08
CA GLN A 120 10.30 -10.82 -18.88
C GLN A 120 10.31 -10.54 -20.40
N LEU A 121 9.65 -9.46 -20.82
CA LEU A 121 9.60 -9.05 -22.21
C LEU A 121 10.84 -8.28 -22.68
N GLN A 122 11.77 -7.94 -21.76
CA GLN A 122 13.01 -7.25 -22.13
C GLN A 122 14.05 -8.23 -22.66
N SER A 123 14.96 -7.71 -23.48
CA SER A 123 16.11 -8.49 -23.93
C SER A 123 17.04 -8.76 -22.74
N SER A 124 17.40 -10.04 -22.54
CA SER A 124 18.33 -10.51 -21.50
C SER A 124 17.96 -10.05 -20.10
N PRO A 125 16.78 -10.42 -19.57
CA PRO A 125 16.37 -10.00 -18.22
C PRO A 125 17.33 -10.47 -17.13
N SER A 126 17.99 -11.61 -17.28
CA SER A 126 18.97 -12.16 -16.34
C SER A 126 20.27 -11.36 -16.23
N ALA A 127 20.56 -10.46 -17.19
CA ALA A 127 21.71 -9.56 -17.12
C ALA A 127 21.39 -8.24 -16.39
N LYS A 128 20.15 -8.07 -15.89
CA LYS A 128 19.71 -6.83 -15.27
C LYS A 128 19.99 -6.78 -13.77
N HIS A 129 20.32 -5.58 -13.28
CA HIS A 129 20.44 -5.29 -11.86
C HIS A 129 19.33 -4.32 -11.45
N VAL A 130 18.52 -4.75 -10.48
CA VAL A 130 17.30 -4.05 -10.05
C VAL A 130 17.39 -3.68 -8.57
N ALA A 131 17.32 -2.40 -8.25
CA ALA A 131 17.09 -1.93 -6.91
C ALA A 131 15.58 -1.90 -6.63
N VAL A 132 15.15 -2.42 -5.48
CA VAL A 132 13.75 -2.39 -5.05
C VAL A 132 13.65 -1.61 -3.73
N LEU A 133 12.96 -0.47 -3.75
CA LEU A 133 12.77 0.38 -2.60
C LEU A 133 11.62 -0.15 -1.72
N LEU A 134 11.97 -0.63 -0.54
CA LEU A 134 11.06 -1.38 0.33
C LEU A 134 10.84 -0.69 1.68
N PRO A 135 9.72 -0.99 2.37
CA PRO A 135 9.50 -0.59 3.74
C PRO A 135 10.23 -1.50 4.74
N GLN A 136 10.70 -0.92 5.83
CA GLN A 136 10.88 -1.65 7.08
C GLN A 136 9.51 -1.80 7.76
N PHE A 137 9.12 -3.02 8.12
CA PHE A 137 7.88 -3.28 8.85
C PHE A 137 8.14 -3.26 10.37
N SER A 138 7.26 -2.59 11.11
CA SER A 138 7.33 -2.51 12.57
C SER A 138 5.96 -2.85 13.17
N GLY A 139 5.87 -3.98 13.88
CA GLY A 139 4.62 -4.50 14.44
C GLY A 139 3.66 -5.09 13.40
N LEU A 140 4.11 -5.29 12.16
CA LEU A 140 3.36 -5.87 11.05
C LEU A 140 4.15 -7.04 10.44
N PRO A 141 3.49 -8.09 9.95
CA PRO A 141 4.14 -9.10 9.12
C PRO A 141 4.60 -8.49 7.78
N VAL A 142 5.64 -9.08 7.20
CA VAL A 142 6.04 -8.74 5.83
C VAL A 142 4.99 -9.32 4.87
N PRO A 143 4.38 -8.50 3.98
CA PRO A 143 3.41 -9.01 3.03
C PRO A 143 4.01 -10.03 2.07
N THR A 144 3.28 -11.12 1.82
CA THR A 144 3.70 -12.18 0.87
C THR A 144 3.94 -11.63 -0.54
N THR A 145 3.22 -10.60 -0.96
CA THR A 145 3.46 -9.92 -2.25
C THR A 145 4.88 -9.40 -2.43
N ILE A 146 5.53 -8.96 -1.35
CA ILE A 146 6.93 -8.48 -1.42
C ILE A 146 7.86 -9.67 -1.60
N THR A 147 7.68 -10.73 -0.81
CA THR A 147 8.51 -11.93 -0.90
C THR A 147 8.34 -12.64 -2.24
N ASP A 148 7.09 -12.74 -2.73
CA ASP A 148 6.77 -13.33 -4.03
C ASP A 148 7.40 -12.53 -5.18
N PHE A 149 7.30 -11.21 -5.12
CA PHE A 149 7.91 -10.32 -6.11
C PHE A 149 9.43 -10.46 -6.16
N LEU A 150 10.11 -10.40 -5.01
CA LEU A 150 11.56 -10.56 -4.96
C LEU A 150 11.99 -11.95 -5.41
N SER A 151 11.23 -12.98 -5.07
CA SER A 151 11.48 -14.36 -5.50
C SER A 151 11.30 -14.51 -7.02
N ALA A 152 10.24 -13.94 -7.58
CA ALA A 152 9.99 -13.97 -9.03
C ALA A 152 11.14 -13.31 -9.82
N LEU A 153 11.62 -12.14 -9.37
CA LEU A 153 12.78 -11.47 -10.00
C LEU A 153 14.04 -12.36 -9.94
N ARG A 154 14.33 -12.97 -8.79
CA ARG A 154 15.50 -13.85 -8.63
C ARG A 154 15.41 -15.10 -9.49
N LEU A 155 14.22 -15.71 -9.61
CA LEU A 155 14.00 -16.88 -10.49
C LEU A 155 14.24 -16.55 -11.96
N MET A 156 14.09 -15.29 -12.38
CA MET A 156 14.46 -14.83 -13.73
C MET A 156 15.97 -14.60 -13.90
N GLY A 157 16.77 -14.81 -12.85
CA GLY A 157 18.20 -14.53 -12.86
C GLY A 157 18.54 -13.03 -12.68
N VAL A 158 17.57 -12.17 -12.36
CA VAL A 158 17.80 -10.74 -12.11
C VAL A 158 18.59 -10.55 -10.82
N ALA A 159 19.64 -9.74 -10.84
CA ALA A 159 20.32 -9.30 -9.63
C ALA A 159 19.45 -8.29 -8.89
N VAL A 160 18.99 -8.64 -7.67
CA VAL A 160 18.05 -7.83 -6.90
C VAL A 160 18.70 -7.29 -5.64
N THR A 161 18.70 -5.96 -5.49
CA THR A 161 19.15 -5.26 -4.28
C THR A 161 17.94 -4.64 -3.57
N PRO A 162 17.48 -5.18 -2.43
CA PRO A 162 16.45 -4.55 -1.61
C PRO A 162 17.04 -3.32 -0.89
N VAL A 163 16.36 -2.19 -0.97
CA VAL A 163 16.75 -0.92 -0.35
C VAL A 163 15.64 -0.47 0.59
N TYR A 164 15.89 -0.48 1.89
CA TYR A 164 14.90 -0.10 2.90
C TYR A 164 15.01 1.41 3.17
N CYS A 165 14.03 2.19 2.66
CA CYS A 165 14.07 3.65 2.71
C CYS A 165 12.84 4.30 3.35
N TYR A 166 11.86 3.52 3.75
CA TYR A 166 10.70 4.00 4.51
C TYR A 166 10.24 2.94 5.50
N ARG A 167 9.38 3.33 6.43
CA ARG A 167 8.82 2.44 7.45
C ARG A 167 7.31 2.37 7.31
N THR A 168 6.78 1.16 7.46
CA THR A 168 5.35 0.92 7.68
C THR A 168 5.18 0.32 9.08
N SER A 169 4.40 0.98 9.92
CA SER A 169 4.19 0.57 11.31
C SER A 169 2.71 0.56 11.68
N THR A 170 2.36 -0.22 12.68
CA THR A 170 1.05 -0.17 13.33
C THR A 170 0.86 1.17 14.07
N ILE A 171 -0.40 1.51 14.36
CA ILE A 171 -0.73 2.51 15.38
C ILE A 171 -0.38 1.98 16.77
N ASP A 172 -0.31 2.90 17.74
CA ASP A 172 -0.06 2.54 19.13
C ASP A 172 -1.22 1.78 19.78
N GLN A 173 -0.93 1.10 20.89
CA GLN A 173 -1.89 0.25 21.59
C GLN A 173 -3.07 1.05 22.16
N GLU A 174 -2.85 2.26 22.62
CA GLU A 174 -3.91 3.12 23.17
C GLU A 174 -4.94 3.45 22.08
N ARG A 175 -4.50 3.79 20.88
CA ARG A 175 -5.40 4.02 19.74
C ARG A 175 -6.14 2.76 19.31
N CYS A 176 -5.50 1.59 19.39
CA CYS A 176 -6.19 0.32 19.14
C CYS A 176 -7.33 0.11 20.15
N ALA A 177 -7.07 0.33 21.45
CA ALA A 177 -8.08 0.19 22.50
C ALA A 177 -9.23 1.20 22.32
N ASN A 178 -8.91 2.47 22.08
CA ASN A 178 -9.91 3.51 21.85
C ASN A 178 -10.80 3.20 20.63
N LEU A 179 -10.25 2.62 19.58
CA LEU A 179 -11.02 2.21 18.42
C LEU A 179 -11.87 0.98 18.72
N ALA A 180 -11.37 0.00 19.47
CA ALA A 180 -12.16 -1.15 19.92
C ALA A 180 -13.41 -0.70 20.68
N ASP A 181 -13.24 0.18 21.68
CA ASP A 181 -14.35 0.75 22.47
C ASP A 181 -15.34 1.53 21.58
N ALA A 182 -14.85 2.25 20.60
CA ALA A 182 -15.69 3.00 19.68
C ALA A 182 -16.51 2.07 18.78
N LEU A 183 -15.92 0.97 18.30
CA LEU A 183 -16.60 -0.04 17.49
C LEU A 183 -17.67 -0.78 18.31
N CYS A 184 -17.38 -1.12 19.57
CA CYS A 184 -18.35 -1.72 20.49
C CYS A 184 -19.58 -0.84 20.72
N ARG A 185 -19.45 0.47 20.65
CA ARG A 185 -20.57 1.43 20.73
C ARG A 185 -21.39 1.54 19.44
N GLY A 186 -21.07 0.78 18.41
CA GLY A 186 -21.83 0.78 17.16
C GLY A 186 -21.76 2.08 16.37
N ILE A 187 -20.63 2.81 16.43
CA ILE A 187 -20.48 4.13 15.80
C ILE A 187 -20.39 4.09 14.27
N VAL A 188 -20.17 2.90 13.68
CA VAL A 188 -20.05 2.71 12.23
C VAL A 188 -20.94 1.59 11.72
N ASN A 189 -21.33 1.69 10.45
CA ASN A 189 -22.16 0.70 9.76
C ASN A 189 -21.33 -0.25 8.88
N ALA A 190 -20.10 0.14 8.54
CA ALA A 190 -19.18 -0.66 7.74
C ALA A 190 -17.73 -0.25 7.99
N ILE A 191 -16.80 -1.16 7.70
CA ILE A 191 -15.36 -0.91 7.75
C ILE A 191 -14.78 -1.17 6.35
N ALA A 192 -14.01 -0.20 5.85
CA ALA A 192 -13.35 -0.23 4.54
C ALA A 192 -11.83 -0.38 4.73
N ILE A 193 -11.26 -1.50 4.27
CA ILE A 193 -9.82 -1.79 4.35
C ILE A 193 -9.19 -1.77 2.97
N THR A 194 -7.96 -1.24 2.86
CA THR A 194 -7.26 -1.09 1.57
C THR A 194 -5.98 -1.91 1.47
N SER A 195 -5.53 -2.54 2.54
CA SER A 195 -4.29 -3.32 2.55
C SER A 195 -4.28 -4.44 3.60
N GLY A 196 -3.39 -5.42 3.42
CA GLY A 196 -3.18 -6.50 4.39
C GLY A 196 -2.66 -6.02 5.75
N GLY A 197 -1.88 -4.94 5.78
CA GLY A 197 -1.43 -4.34 7.05
C GLY A 197 -2.59 -3.78 7.88
N GLU A 198 -3.57 -3.15 7.23
CA GLU A 198 -4.79 -2.68 7.87
C GLU A 198 -5.62 -3.86 8.39
N ALA A 199 -5.77 -4.92 7.59
CA ALA A 199 -6.47 -6.14 7.99
C ALA A 199 -5.83 -6.77 9.24
N TYR A 200 -4.51 -6.87 9.29
CA TYR A 200 -3.78 -7.40 10.45
C TYR A 200 -4.05 -6.59 11.73
N VAL A 201 -3.98 -5.25 11.65
CA VAL A 201 -4.25 -4.40 12.82
C VAL A 201 -5.72 -4.46 13.23
N LEU A 202 -6.64 -4.45 12.25
CA LEU A 202 -8.08 -4.56 12.52
C LEU A 202 -8.42 -5.88 13.22
N SER A 203 -7.86 -7.01 12.78
CA SER A 203 -8.05 -8.30 13.44
C SER A 203 -7.68 -8.24 14.93
N ARG A 204 -6.55 -7.61 15.27
CA ARG A 204 -6.14 -7.43 16.66
C ARG A 204 -7.11 -6.54 17.45
N ILE A 205 -7.62 -5.47 16.84
CA ILE A 205 -8.60 -4.57 17.48
C ILE A 205 -9.91 -5.32 17.77
N LEU A 206 -10.42 -6.09 16.81
CA LEU A 206 -11.63 -6.89 17.00
C LEU A 206 -11.43 -8.00 18.03
N SER A 207 -10.25 -8.62 18.07
CA SER A 207 -9.90 -9.59 19.12
C SER A 207 -9.85 -8.96 20.52
N LEU A 208 -9.37 -7.71 20.64
CA LEU A 208 -9.41 -6.96 21.91
C LEU A 208 -10.86 -6.71 22.35
N ALA A 209 -11.74 -6.28 21.44
CA ALA A 209 -13.15 -6.07 21.73
C ALA A 209 -13.85 -7.38 22.18
N ALA A 210 -13.60 -8.47 21.48
CA ALA A 210 -14.14 -9.78 21.82
C ALA A 210 -13.66 -10.29 23.20
N ALA A 211 -12.37 -10.06 23.52
CA ALA A 211 -11.82 -10.41 24.85
C ALA A 211 -12.45 -9.62 26.00
N GLN A 212 -13.02 -8.45 25.72
CA GLN A 212 -13.80 -7.65 26.66
C GLN A 212 -15.28 -8.09 26.76
N GLY A 213 -15.66 -9.18 26.08
CA GLY A 213 -17.04 -9.67 26.03
C GLY A 213 -17.96 -8.86 25.11
N GLN A 214 -17.41 -8.06 24.21
CA GLN A 214 -18.15 -7.17 23.29
C GLN A 214 -17.77 -7.47 21.84
N PRO A 215 -18.22 -8.59 21.25
CA PRO A 215 -17.93 -8.88 19.85
C PRO A 215 -18.52 -7.78 18.94
N VAL A 216 -17.75 -7.36 17.96
CA VAL A 216 -18.14 -6.32 17.00
C VAL A 216 -18.59 -7.00 15.71
N GLU A 217 -19.87 -6.86 15.40
CA GLU A 217 -20.50 -7.38 14.17
C GLU A 217 -20.72 -6.24 13.17
N VAL A 218 -19.65 -5.80 12.53
CA VAL A 218 -19.68 -4.76 11.50
C VAL A 218 -19.13 -5.32 10.19
N PRO A 219 -19.86 -5.24 9.06
CA PRO A 219 -19.38 -5.75 7.78
C PRO A 219 -18.09 -5.07 7.35
N ILE A 220 -17.12 -5.88 6.90
CA ILE A 220 -15.81 -5.44 6.41
C ILE A 220 -15.79 -5.57 4.90
N TYR A 221 -15.42 -4.50 4.21
CA TYR A 221 -15.26 -4.47 2.77
C TYR A 221 -13.82 -4.20 2.40
N SER A 222 -13.30 -4.97 1.45
CA SER A 222 -11.92 -4.87 1.01
C SER A 222 -11.79 -4.17 -0.34
N PHE A 223 -10.66 -3.49 -0.53
CA PHE A 223 -10.32 -2.78 -1.76
C PHE A 223 -10.10 -3.72 -2.96
N GLY A 224 -9.68 -4.96 -2.72
CA GLY A 224 -9.43 -5.90 -3.81
C GLY A 224 -9.01 -7.29 -3.32
N PRO A 225 -8.87 -8.27 -4.25
CA PRO A 225 -8.69 -9.69 -3.93
C PRO A 225 -7.47 -9.97 -3.03
N TYR A 226 -6.39 -9.21 -3.20
CA TYR A 226 -5.20 -9.35 -2.36
C TYR A 226 -5.50 -8.96 -0.90
N THR A 227 -6.17 -7.82 -0.69
CA THR A 227 -6.56 -7.35 0.64
C THR A 227 -7.52 -8.35 1.31
N THR A 228 -8.45 -8.93 0.54
CA THR A 228 -9.37 -9.98 1.00
C THR A 228 -8.60 -11.20 1.51
N ARG A 229 -7.65 -11.72 0.71
CA ARG A 229 -6.84 -12.87 1.11
C ARG A 229 -6.07 -12.60 2.41
N CYS A 230 -5.39 -11.44 2.51
CA CYS A 230 -4.70 -11.07 3.74
C CYS A 230 -5.65 -10.95 4.94
N ALA A 231 -6.88 -10.47 4.74
CA ALA A 231 -7.88 -10.40 5.79
C ALA A 231 -8.31 -11.81 6.27
N GLN A 232 -8.53 -12.73 5.33
CA GLN A 232 -8.85 -14.13 5.63
C GLN A 232 -7.70 -14.85 6.36
N GLU A 233 -6.45 -14.58 6.00
CA GLU A 233 -5.26 -15.12 6.67
C GLU A 233 -5.17 -14.73 8.16
N VAL A 234 -5.81 -13.63 8.55
CA VAL A 234 -5.90 -13.16 9.94
C VAL A 234 -7.31 -13.34 10.54
N ALA A 235 -8.09 -14.27 9.98
CA ALA A 235 -9.43 -14.66 10.43
C ALA A 235 -10.44 -13.50 10.48
N LEU A 236 -10.33 -12.53 9.59
CA LEU A 236 -11.38 -11.54 9.36
C LEU A 236 -12.38 -12.05 8.32
N ASP A 237 -13.65 -11.97 8.66
CA ASP A 237 -14.74 -12.20 7.71
C ASP A 237 -14.95 -10.95 6.85
N VAL A 238 -14.79 -11.09 5.54
CA VAL A 238 -14.93 -10.01 4.56
C VAL A 238 -16.28 -10.15 3.87
N ALA A 239 -17.19 -9.24 4.18
CA ALA A 239 -18.55 -9.21 3.62
C ALA A 239 -18.57 -8.96 2.11
N GLY A 240 -17.51 -8.32 1.58
CA GLY A 240 -17.39 -8.14 0.13
C GLY A 240 -16.05 -7.53 -0.30
N THR A 241 -15.71 -7.79 -1.57
CA THR A 241 -14.50 -7.34 -2.22
C THR A 241 -14.86 -6.45 -3.39
N SER A 242 -14.23 -5.27 -3.53
CA SER A 242 -14.46 -4.42 -4.69
C SER A 242 -14.04 -5.16 -5.99
N PRO A 243 -14.92 -5.22 -6.98
CA PRO A 243 -14.60 -5.85 -8.26
C PRO A 243 -13.55 -5.07 -9.05
N CYS A 244 -13.51 -3.74 -8.85
CA CYS A 244 -12.55 -2.83 -9.46
C CYS A 244 -11.62 -2.28 -8.36
N HIS A 245 -10.36 -2.71 -8.39
CA HIS A 245 -9.35 -2.38 -7.36
C HIS A 245 -8.20 -1.51 -7.91
N HIS A 246 -8.49 -0.74 -8.96
CA HIS A 246 -7.51 0.13 -9.61
C HIS A 246 -7.67 1.61 -9.23
N SER A 247 -8.81 2.00 -8.69
CA SER A 247 -9.07 3.37 -8.26
C SER A 247 -9.90 3.43 -6.98
N PHE A 248 -9.72 4.49 -6.20
CA PHE A 248 -10.57 4.74 -5.03
C PHE A 248 -11.98 5.19 -5.42
N THR A 249 -12.16 5.74 -6.63
CA THR A 249 -13.49 6.07 -7.14
C THR A 249 -14.35 4.82 -7.27
N ASP A 250 -13.84 3.80 -7.97
CA ASP A 250 -14.54 2.52 -8.11
C ASP A 250 -14.81 1.84 -6.76
N TYR A 251 -13.86 1.95 -5.83
CA TYR A 251 -14.03 1.41 -4.49
C TYR A 251 -15.13 2.12 -3.69
N VAL A 252 -15.17 3.45 -3.76
CA VAL A 252 -16.20 4.26 -3.11
C VAL A 252 -17.57 4.00 -3.72
N GLU A 253 -17.69 3.89 -5.04
CA GLU A 253 -18.92 3.52 -5.73
C GLU A 253 -19.42 2.14 -5.32
N TYR A 254 -18.50 1.16 -5.23
CA TYR A 254 -18.83 -0.15 -4.70
C TYR A 254 -19.36 -0.08 -3.26
N LEU A 255 -18.66 0.61 -2.35
CA LEU A 255 -19.12 0.78 -0.97
C LEU A 255 -20.50 1.45 -0.91
N ALA A 256 -20.75 2.44 -1.74
CA ALA A 256 -22.03 3.13 -1.83
C ALA A 256 -23.18 2.21 -2.31
N SER A 257 -22.85 1.15 -3.07
CA SER A 257 -23.85 0.19 -3.55
C SER A 257 -24.19 -0.93 -2.57
N VAL A 258 -23.28 -1.23 -1.60
CA VAL A 258 -23.43 -2.40 -0.69
C VAL A 258 -23.69 -2.00 0.77
N VAL A 259 -23.42 -0.77 1.16
CA VAL A 259 -23.66 -0.24 2.50
C VAL A 259 -24.93 0.58 2.51
#